data_a2e18842f947b8e85826a76336326bfd
#
_entry.id   a2e18842f947b8e85826a76336326bfd
#
_cell.length_a   1.000
_cell.length_b   1.000
_cell.length_c   1.000
_cell.angle_alpha   90.00
_cell.angle_beta   90.00
_cell.angle_gamma   90.00
#
_symmetry.space_group_name_H-M   'P 1'
#
loop_
_entity.id
_entity.type
_entity.pdbx_description
1 polymer ?
#
loop_
_entity_poly.entity_id
_entity_poly.type
_entity_poly.pdbx_seq_one_letter_code
_entity_poly.pdbx_strand_id
1 'polypeptide(L)'
;MDYNILKPHLSLDDWQREIIAYEGNVTVRSGRQAGKSTAIAIKAGEYALKHPKKQVMVIASVERQAHLLFEKILAYIQEVRPQAIKRGRDRPTKSKLQLRNGSIIHSLPTGLSGTGIRGFTIDLLIADEAAFIPEDVWVAVTPMLAITKGNIVLLSTPFGREGYFYRSFEDKTFKQFHVSSEDCPRRNDEFLAEEKRRMTKLQYAQEYLGEFIDELRQFFPTELIKRCMKLKRPERIEKAKYYLGVDVARMGTDESTFEIIDATIPKRIRHVENLITTKTLLTATTRKIVELEREYNFKQIFIDDGGVGSGVFDPLLEIDETRRKVVAINNAARALDKDEKRKKKLLKEDLYNNLLRLMERGELSLLDDAEVFQSLKSVQYEYTDDGNIKIFGK
;
A
#
# COMPACT_ATOMS: atom_id res chain seq x y z
N MET A 1 -23.01 -24.48 6.49
CA MET A 1 -21.79 -25.21 6.12
C MET A 1 -20.79 -25.09 7.23
N ASP A 2 -20.25 -26.19 7.66
CA ASP A 2 -19.29 -26.21 8.75
C ASP A 2 -17.92 -25.77 8.21
N TYR A 3 -17.51 -24.52 8.45
CA TYR A 3 -16.23 -23.97 8.02
C TYR A 3 -15.01 -24.64 8.68
N ASN A 4 -15.26 -25.56 9.61
CA ASN A 4 -14.24 -26.40 10.23
C ASN A 4 -13.64 -27.46 9.28
N ILE A 5 -14.23 -27.63 8.08
CA ILE A 5 -13.69 -28.53 7.04
C ILE A 5 -12.51 -27.90 6.31
N LEU A 6 -12.33 -26.57 6.45
CA LEU A 6 -11.29 -25.79 5.79
C LEU A 6 -10.03 -25.76 6.64
N LYS A 7 -9.21 -26.77 6.61
CA LYS A 7 -8.00 -26.98 7.43
C LYS A 7 -8.20 -26.78 8.94
N PRO A 8 -7.78 -27.73 9.75
CA PRO A 8 -7.70 -27.55 11.22
C PRO A 8 -6.82 -26.37 11.67
N HIS A 9 -6.12 -25.69 10.74
CA HIS A 9 -5.20 -24.57 10.99
C HIS A 9 -5.80 -23.18 10.69
N LEU A 10 -6.95 -23.09 10.02
CA LEU A 10 -7.64 -21.81 9.75
C LEU A 10 -8.83 -21.68 10.70
N SER A 11 -8.55 -21.38 11.97
CA SER A 11 -9.62 -20.92 12.86
C SER A 11 -10.01 -19.50 12.41
N LEU A 12 -11.16 -19.39 11.75
CA LEU A 12 -11.75 -18.08 11.45
C LEU A 12 -12.32 -17.47 12.73
N ASP A 13 -12.13 -16.18 12.90
CA ASP A 13 -12.77 -15.40 13.95
C ASP A 13 -14.26 -15.23 13.65
N ASP A 14 -15.07 -14.96 14.67
CA ASP A 14 -16.52 -14.84 14.52
C ASP A 14 -16.91 -13.74 13.52
N TRP A 15 -16.25 -12.59 13.58
CA TRP A 15 -16.46 -11.50 12.61
C TRP A 15 -16.13 -11.90 11.16
N GLN A 16 -15.11 -12.75 10.96
CA GLN A 16 -14.76 -13.26 9.63
C GLN A 16 -15.86 -14.19 9.11
N ARG A 17 -16.37 -15.11 9.95
CA ARG A 17 -17.48 -16.01 9.61
C ARG A 17 -18.73 -15.21 9.26
N GLU A 18 -19.02 -14.18 10.06
CA GLU A 18 -20.18 -13.32 9.84
C GLU A 18 -20.10 -12.55 8.53
N ILE A 19 -18.96 -11.95 8.20
CA ILE A 19 -18.75 -11.26 6.92
C ILE A 19 -18.88 -12.22 5.74
N ILE A 20 -18.27 -13.41 5.83
CA ILE A 20 -18.32 -14.41 4.77
C ILE A 20 -19.76 -14.84 4.49
N ALA A 21 -20.55 -15.04 5.52
CA ALA A 21 -21.94 -15.50 5.41
C ALA A 21 -22.92 -14.40 5.02
N TYR A 22 -22.64 -13.13 5.31
CA TYR A 22 -23.60 -12.05 5.12
C TYR A 22 -23.76 -11.68 3.64
N GLU A 23 -25.01 -11.64 3.17
CA GLU A 23 -25.37 -11.24 1.81
C GLU A 23 -25.95 -9.81 1.83
N GLY A 24 -25.12 -8.82 1.60
CA GLY A 24 -25.44 -7.40 1.60
C GLY A 24 -24.20 -6.54 1.57
N ASN A 25 -24.38 -5.23 1.65
CA ASN A 25 -23.26 -4.30 1.75
C ASN A 25 -22.58 -4.40 3.11
N VAL A 26 -21.25 -4.45 3.11
CA VAL A 26 -20.43 -4.59 4.31
C VAL A 26 -19.32 -3.54 4.30
N THR A 27 -19.09 -2.94 5.45
CA THR A 27 -17.90 -2.11 5.67
C THR A 27 -17.18 -2.54 6.94
N VAL A 28 -15.85 -2.71 6.85
CA VAL A 28 -15.00 -3.20 7.92
C VAL A 28 -13.85 -2.22 8.15
N ARG A 29 -13.84 -1.56 9.28
CA ARG A 29 -12.64 -0.87 9.77
C ARG A 29 -11.89 -1.79 10.71
N SER A 30 -10.60 -1.96 10.49
CA SER A 30 -9.82 -2.81 11.38
C SER A 30 -8.37 -2.37 11.49
N GLY A 31 -7.76 -2.78 12.58
CA GLY A 31 -6.31 -2.66 12.74
C GLY A 31 -5.54 -3.54 11.76
N ARG A 32 -4.22 -3.33 11.71
CA ARG A 32 -3.30 -4.15 10.92
C ARG A 32 -3.28 -5.60 11.38
N GLN A 33 -3.04 -6.51 10.45
CA GLN A 33 -2.90 -7.95 10.69
C GLN A 33 -4.11 -8.63 11.34
N ALA A 34 -5.28 -7.97 11.37
CA ALA A 34 -6.50 -8.54 11.89
C ALA A 34 -7.09 -9.70 11.05
N GLY A 35 -6.53 -9.98 9.86
CA GLY A 35 -6.99 -11.07 9.00
C GLY A 35 -7.99 -10.65 7.91
N LYS A 36 -8.09 -9.34 7.59
CA LYS A 36 -8.95 -8.79 6.52
C LYS A 36 -8.86 -9.56 5.20
N SER A 37 -7.67 -9.63 4.63
CA SER A 37 -7.44 -10.23 3.30
C SER A 37 -7.82 -11.72 3.27
N THR A 38 -7.73 -12.44 4.39
CA THR A 38 -8.20 -13.83 4.49
C THR A 38 -9.71 -13.91 4.41
N ALA A 39 -10.43 -13.08 5.16
CA ALA A 39 -11.89 -13.04 5.13
C ALA A 39 -12.42 -12.70 3.72
N ILE A 40 -11.80 -11.71 3.05
CA ILE A 40 -12.17 -11.32 1.68
C ILE A 40 -11.93 -12.44 0.68
N ALA A 41 -10.77 -13.09 0.75
CA ALA A 41 -10.44 -14.17 -0.19
C ALA A 41 -11.45 -15.31 -0.10
N ILE A 42 -11.82 -15.70 1.11
CA ILE A 42 -12.84 -16.73 1.35
C ILE A 42 -14.20 -16.26 0.87
N LYS A 43 -14.62 -15.03 1.20
CA LYS A 43 -15.90 -14.48 0.76
C LYS A 43 -16.02 -14.44 -0.77
N ALA A 44 -15.00 -13.95 -1.47
CA ALA A 44 -14.98 -13.90 -2.93
C ALA A 44 -15.09 -15.31 -3.54
N GLY A 45 -14.31 -16.25 -3.02
CA GLY A 45 -14.31 -17.65 -3.45
C GLY A 45 -15.66 -18.33 -3.20
N GLU A 46 -16.19 -18.23 -1.98
CA GLU A 46 -17.47 -18.82 -1.61
C GLU A 46 -18.63 -18.25 -2.43
N TYR A 47 -18.67 -16.93 -2.60
CA TYR A 47 -19.71 -16.29 -3.41
C TYR A 47 -19.68 -16.81 -4.84
N ALA A 48 -18.52 -16.86 -5.48
CA ALA A 48 -18.37 -17.34 -6.85
C ALA A 48 -18.68 -18.85 -7.00
N LEU A 49 -18.37 -19.66 -5.97
CA LEU A 49 -18.66 -21.09 -5.98
C LEU A 49 -20.16 -21.38 -5.79
N LYS A 50 -20.86 -20.63 -4.95
CA LYS A 50 -22.27 -20.82 -4.61
C LYS A 50 -23.22 -20.25 -5.66
N HIS A 51 -22.86 -19.13 -6.29
CA HIS A 51 -23.73 -18.41 -7.23
C HIS A 51 -23.23 -18.58 -8.68
N PRO A 52 -23.88 -19.42 -9.50
CA PRO A 52 -23.50 -19.62 -10.90
C PRO A 52 -23.63 -18.35 -11.75
N LYS A 53 -22.72 -18.20 -12.73
CA LYS A 53 -22.73 -17.12 -13.73
C LYS A 53 -22.64 -15.71 -13.14
N LYS A 54 -22.05 -15.57 -11.93
CA LYS A 54 -21.84 -14.30 -11.25
C LYS A 54 -20.47 -13.73 -11.51
N GLN A 55 -20.36 -12.41 -11.50
CA GLN A 55 -19.11 -11.71 -11.64
C GLN A 55 -18.72 -11.05 -10.32
N VAL A 56 -17.57 -11.43 -9.79
CA VAL A 56 -16.95 -10.86 -8.62
C VAL A 56 -15.79 -9.99 -9.07
N MET A 57 -15.73 -8.77 -8.61
CA MET A 57 -14.59 -7.87 -8.83
C MET A 57 -13.95 -7.53 -7.51
N VAL A 58 -12.65 -7.79 -7.43
CA VAL A 58 -11.80 -7.38 -6.32
C VAL A 58 -10.93 -6.24 -6.80
N ILE A 59 -10.95 -5.13 -6.09
CA ILE A 59 -10.14 -3.96 -6.39
C ILE A 59 -9.22 -3.63 -5.22
N ALA A 60 -8.04 -3.13 -5.54
CA ALA A 60 -7.10 -2.53 -4.61
C ALA A 60 -6.47 -1.30 -5.27
N SER A 61 -5.93 -0.39 -4.48
CA SER A 61 -5.33 0.84 -4.98
C SER A 61 -4.13 0.60 -5.90
N VAL A 62 -3.35 -0.45 -5.64
CA VAL A 62 -2.14 -0.79 -6.39
C VAL A 62 -2.16 -2.23 -6.91
N GLU A 63 -1.46 -2.46 -8.02
CA GLU A 63 -1.45 -3.76 -8.73
C GLU A 63 -0.96 -4.90 -7.85
N ARG A 64 0.08 -4.67 -7.08
CA ARG A 64 0.67 -5.68 -6.21
C ARG A 64 -0.31 -6.18 -5.14
N GLN A 65 -1.08 -5.28 -4.52
CA GLN A 65 -2.10 -5.66 -3.54
C GLN A 65 -3.23 -6.47 -4.19
N ALA A 66 -3.70 -6.03 -5.35
CA ALA A 66 -4.70 -6.77 -6.13
C ALA A 66 -4.21 -8.18 -6.46
N HIS A 67 -2.95 -8.32 -6.87
CA HIS A 67 -2.34 -9.63 -7.20
C HIS A 67 -2.22 -10.54 -5.98
N LEU A 68 -1.69 -10.04 -4.87
CA LEU A 68 -1.56 -10.81 -3.61
C LEU A 68 -2.92 -11.31 -3.11
N LEU A 69 -3.97 -10.49 -3.24
CA LEU A 69 -5.31 -10.90 -2.85
C LEU A 69 -5.87 -11.95 -3.82
N PHE A 70 -5.63 -11.79 -5.11
CA PHE A 70 -6.02 -12.78 -6.11
C PHE A 70 -5.37 -14.15 -5.87
N GLU A 71 -4.08 -14.19 -5.55
CA GLU A 71 -3.39 -15.42 -5.19
C GLU A 71 -4.02 -16.13 -3.99
N LYS A 72 -4.43 -15.37 -2.96
CA LYS A 72 -5.15 -15.94 -1.81
C LYS A 72 -6.51 -16.52 -2.20
N ILE A 73 -7.26 -15.84 -3.08
CA ILE A 73 -8.55 -16.34 -3.58
C ILE A 73 -8.35 -17.64 -4.38
N LEU A 74 -7.37 -17.64 -5.27
CA LEU A 74 -7.04 -18.82 -6.08
C LEU A 74 -6.61 -19.99 -5.20
N ALA A 75 -5.72 -19.75 -4.23
CA ALA A 75 -5.27 -20.77 -3.29
C ALA A 75 -6.44 -21.35 -2.48
N TYR A 76 -7.34 -20.49 -2.00
CA TYR A 76 -8.54 -20.92 -1.30
C TYR A 76 -9.41 -21.86 -2.17
N ILE A 77 -9.73 -21.46 -3.41
CA ILE A 77 -10.58 -22.29 -4.30
C ILE A 77 -9.87 -23.58 -4.70
N GLN A 78 -8.55 -23.54 -4.92
CA GLN A 78 -7.74 -24.74 -5.21
C GLN A 78 -7.78 -25.75 -4.07
N GLU A 79 -7.83 -25.27 -2.85
CA GLU A 79 -7.91 -26.13 -1.67
C GLU A 79 -9.31 -26.72 -1.45
N VAL A 80 -10.35 -25.87 -1.53
CA VAL A 80 -11.72 -26.27 -1.18
C VAL A 80 -12.40 -27.05 -2.32
N ARG A 81 -12.20 -26.62 -3.56
CA ARG A 81 -12.88 -27.19 -4.73
C ARG A 81 -12.05 -27.03 -6.01
N PRO A 82 -10.89 -27.71 -6.13
CA PRO A 82 -9.98 -27.57 -7.27
C PRO A 82 -10.62 -27.91 -8.61
N GLN A 83 -11.59 -28.83 -8.61
CA GLN A 83 -12.34 -29.22 -9.80
C GLN A 83 -13.27 -28.12 -10.33
N ALA A 84 -13.58 -27.10 -9.54
CA ALA A 84 -14.40 -25.96 -10.00
C ALA A 84 -13.64 -25.01 -10.92
N ILE A 85 -12.31 -25.04 -10.90
CA ILE A 85 -11.48 -24.15 -11.70
C ILE A 85 -11.45 -24.65 -13.17
N LYS A 86 -11.67 -23.74 -14.11
CA LYS A 86 -11.48 -24.04 -15.52
C LYS A 86 -10.00 -24.23 -15.86
N ARG A 87 -9.74 -25.07 -16.86
CA ARG A 87 -8.40 -25.41 -17.38
C ARG A 87 -8.31 -25.08 -18.86
N GLY A 88 -7.16 -25.31 -19.46
CA GLY A 88 -6.93 -25.07 -20.89
C GLY A 88 -6.87 -23.59 -21.22
N ARG A 89 -7.65 -23.14 -22.19
CA ARG A 89 -7.70 -21.71 -22.61
C ARG A 89 -8.24 -20.78 -21.52
N ASP A 90 -9.13 -21.28 -20.67
CA ASP A 90 -9.76 -20.52 -19.57
C ASP A 90 -9.04 -20.72 -18.23
N ARG A 91 -7.79 -21.17 -18.23
CA ARG A 91 -6.96 -21.32 -17.02
C ARG A 91 -6.83 -19.96 -16.29
N PRO A 92 -6.60 -19.96 -14.97
CA PRO A 92 -6.35 -18.73 -14.23
C PRO A 92 -5.21 -17.92 -14.85
N THR A 93 -5.39 -16.61 -14.92
CA THR A 93 -4.36 -15.62 -15.28
C THR A 93 -3.93 -14.86 -14.02
N LYS A 94 -3.15 -13.81 -14.15
CA LYS A 94 -2.73 -12.97 -13.00
C LYS A 94 -3.88 -12.17 -12.36
N SER A 95 -4.99 -11.97 -13.09
CA SER A 95 -6.09 -11.09 -12.66
C SER A 95 -7.49 -11.64 -12.94
N LYS A 96 -7.59 -12.86 -13.50
CA LYS A 96 -8.88 -13.45 -13.86
C LYS A 96 -8.93 -14.93 -13.54
N LEU A 97 -9.97 -15.35 -12.83
CA LEU A 97 -10.27 -16.73 -12.52
C LEU A 97 -11.67 -17.07 -13.01
N GLN A 98 -11.78 -18.08 -13.87
CA GLN A 98 -13.05 -18.60 -14.35
C GLN A 98 -13.39 -19.94 -13.71
N LEU A 99 -14.64 -20.06 -13.24
CA LEU A 99 -15.16 -21.28 -12.65
C LEU A 99 -16.05 -22.04 -13.66
N ARG A 100 -16.15 -23.36 -13.48
CA ARG A 100 -16.97 -24.22 -14.33
C ARG A 100 -18.47 -23.94 -14.23
N ASN A 101 -18.93 -23.35 -13.10
CA ASN A 101 -20.31 -22.90 -12.94
C ASN A 101 -20.63 -21.61 -13.75
N GLY A 102 -19.65 -21.07 -14.49
CA GLY A 102 -19.76 -19.86 -15.28
C GLY A 102 -19.44 -18.57 -14.54
N SER A 103 -19.13 -18.62 -13.23
CA SER A 103 -18.75 -17.43 -12.47
C SER A 103 -17.32 -17.03 -12.76
N ILE A 104 -17.04 -15.73 -12.64
CA ILE A 104 -15.74 -15.13 -12.94
C ILE A 104 -15.34 -14.24 -11.77
N ILE A 105 -14.09 -14.34 -11.35
CA ILE A 105 -13.48 -13.43 -10.39
C ILE A 105 -12.41 -12.62 -11.13
N HIS A 106 -12.54 -11.30 -11.07
CA HIS A 106 -11.54 -10.35 -11.54
C HIS A 106 -10.83 -9.73 -10.34
N SER A 107 -9.52 -9.55 -10.42
CA SER A 107 -8.76 -8.77 -9.45
C SER A 107 -7.94 -7.72 -10.18
N LEU A 108 -8.26 -6.46 -9.99
CA LEU A 108 -7.73 -5.36 -10.78
C LEU A 108 -7.29 -4.21 -9.89
N PRO A 109 -6.14 -3.57 -10.22
CA PRO A 109 -5.78 -2.30 -9.61
C PRO A 109 -6.71 -1.19 -10.11
N THR A 110 -7.04 -0.26 -9.23
CA THR A 110 -7.89 0.89 -9.60
C THR A 110 -7.11 1.97 -10.34
N GLY A 111 -5.81 2.08 -10.13
CA GLY A 111 -5.06 3.27 -10.48
C GLY A 111 -5.63 4.50 -9.77
N LEU A 112 -5.40 5.68 -10.33
CA LEU A 112 -5.83 6.96 -9.75
C LEU A 112 -7.25 7.39 -10.16
N SER A 113 -7.79 6.84 -11.25
CA SER A 113 -9.07 7.29 -11.84
C SER A 113 -10.10 6.19 -12.09
N GLY A 114 -9.71 4.93 -11.90
CA GLY A 114 -10.57 3.78 -12.22
C GLY A 114 -10.87 3.62 -13.72
N THR A 115 -10.17 4.32 -14.62
CA THR A 115 -10.46 4.29 -16.06
C THR A 115 -10.27 2.88 -16.64
N GLY A 116 -9.26 2.14 -16.18
CA GLY A 116 -8.95 0.79 -16.66
C GLY A 116 -9.92 -0.30 -16.23
N ILE A 117 -10.85 -0.02 -15.32
CA ILE A 117 -11.80 -0.99 -14.79
C ILE A 117 -13.27 -0.72 -15.19
N ARG A 118 -13.52 0.27 -16.04
CA ARG A 118 -14.87 0.58 -16.53
C ARG A 118 -15.38 -0.50 -17.50
N GLY A 119 -16.72 -0.62 -17.60
CA GLY A 119 -17.36 -1.46 -18.60
C GLY A 119 -17.69 -2.89 -18.16
N PHE A 120 -17.44 -3.24 -16.88
CA PHE A 120 -17.90 -4.50 -16.32
C PHE A 120 -19.32 -4.37 -15.77
N THR A 121 -20.05 -5.49 -15.78
CA THR A 121 -21.29 -5.66 -15.00
C THR A 121 -20.97 -6.67 -13.92
N ILE A 122 -21.05 -6.28 -12.65
CA ILE A 122 -20.59 -7.09 -11.52
C ILE A 122 -21.69 -7.31 -10.49
N ASP A 123 -21.64 -8.44 -9.81
CA ASP A 123 -22.60 -8.84 -8.78
C ASP A 123 -22.06 -8.63 -7.37
N LEU A 124 -20.74 -8.66 -7.20
CA LEU A 124 -20.06 -8.40 -5.93
C LEU A 124 -18.79 -7.60 -6.17
N LEU A 125 -18.72 -6.40 -5.60
CA LEU A 125 -17.51 -5.58 -5.54
C LEU A 125 -16.86 -5.73 -4.17
N ILE A 126 -15.60 -6.06 -4.15
CA ILE A 126 -14.78 -6.10 -2.93
C ILE A 126 -13.62 -5.13 -3.08
N ALA A 127 -13.47 -4.22 -2.14
CA ALA A 127 -12.38 -3.25 -2.12
C ALA A 127 -11.49 -3.46 -0.89
N ASP A 128 -10.25 -3.84 -1.14
CA ASP A 128 -9.22 -3.90 -0.10
C ASP A 128 -8.52 -2.54 0.02
N GLU A 129 -8.15 -2.18 1.24
CA GLU A 129 -7.62 -0.87 1.61
C GLU A 129 -8.46 0.30 1.07
N ALA A 130 -9.79 0.18 1.23
CA ALA A 130 -10.79 1.07 0.66
C ALA A 130 -10.64 2.55 1.07
N ALA A 131 -10.07 2.84 2.27
CA ALA A 131 -9.78 4.20 2.71
C ALA A 131 -8.78 4.95 1.81
N PHE A 132 -7.93 4.20 1.10
CA PHE A 132 -6.89 4.77 0.24
C PHE A 132 -7.32 4.86 -1.23
N ILE A 133 -8.46 4.29 -1.61
CA ILE A 133 -8.98 4.36 -2.98
C ILE A 133 -9.50 5.77 -3.26
N PRO A 134 -9.02 6.44 -4.32
CA PRO A 134 -9.45 7.80 -4.69
C PRO A 134 -10.96 7.89 -4.97
N GLU A 135 -11.56 9.04 -4.71
CA GLU A 135 -12.99 9.28 -4.90
C GLU A 135 -13.46 9.04 -6.34
N ASP A 136 -12.64 9.46 -7.33
CA ASP A 136 -12.92 9.28 -8.76
C ASP A 136 -13.12 7.80 -9.16
N VAL A 137 -12.47 6.89 -8.43
CA VAL A 137 -12.60 5.45 -8.65
C VAL A 137 -14.01 4.99 -8.27
N TRP A 138 -14.55 5.48 -7.16
CA TRP A 138 -15.89 5.11 -6.71
C TRP A 138 -16.96 5.54 -7.72
N VAL A 139 -16.80 6.72 -8.32
CA VAL A 139 -17.66 7.19 -9.43
C VAL A 139 -17.60 6.26 -10.63
N ALA A 140 -16.46 5.62 -10.86
CA ALA A 140 -16.27 4.69 -11.97
C ALA A 140 -16.83 3.28 -11.70
N VAL A 141 -16.74 2.77 -10.46
CA VAL A 141 -17.05 1.36 -10.16
C VAL A 141 -18.45 1.12 -9.63
N THR A 142 -19.04 2.07 -8.89
CA THR A 142 -20.39 1.89 -8.36
C THR A 142 -21.47 1.67 -9.43
N PRO A 143 -21.44 2.32 -10.62
CA PRO A 143 -22.41 2.06 -11.68
C PRO A 143 -22.39 0.63 -12.23
N MET A 144 -21.28 -0.11 -12.05
CA MET A 144 -21.18 -1.50 -12.53
C MET A 144 -22.11 -2.46 -11.79
N LEU A 145 -22.59 -2.07 -10.61
CA LEU A 145 -23.53 -2.82 -9.78
C LEU A 145 -25.00 -2.50 -10.09
N ALA A 146 -25.28 -1.46 -10.88
CA ALA A 146 -26.63 -0.92 -11.05
C ALA A 146 -27.62 -1.94 -11.64
N ILE A 147 -27.20 -2.72 -12.64
CA ILE A 147 -28.05 -3.70 -13.33
C ILE A 147 -28.28 -4.93 -12.45
N THR A 148 -27.24 -5.41 -11.78
CA THR A 148 -27.28 -6.63 -10.97
C THR A 148 -27.86 -6.42 -9.60
N LYS A 149 -27.96 -5.15 -9.15
CA LYS A 149 -28.21 -4.77 -7.75
C LYS A 149 -27.21 -5.47 -6.82
N GLY A 150 -25.97 -5.54 -7.27
CA GLY A 150 -24.89 -6.24 -6.58
C GLY A 150 -24.48 -5.55 -5.27
N ASN A 151 -23.71 -6.27 -4.46
CA ASN A 151 -23.28 -5.81 -3.15
C ASN A 151 -21.85 -5.27 -3.16
N ILE A 152 -21.56 -4.41 -2.19
CA ILE A 152 -20.23 -3.83 -1.96
C ILE A 152 -19.68 -4.29 -0.62
N VAL A 153 -18.42 -4.71 -0.61
CA VAL A 153 -17.67 -5.07 0.60
C VAL A 153 -16.41 -4.21 0.67
N LEU A 154 -16.32 -3.38 1.69
CA LEU A 154 -15.22 -2.44 1.90
C LEU A 154 -14.41 -2.86 3.14
N LEU A 155 -13.10 -2.96 3.01
CA LEU A 155 -12.22 -3.23 4.15
C LEU A 155 -11.00 -2.31 4.10
N SER A 156 -10.65 -1.75 5.26
CA SER A 156 -9.44 -0.93 5.39
C SER A 156 -9.04 -0.73 6.85
N THR A 157 -7.78 -0.38 7.08
CA THR A 157 -7.40 0.50 8.19
C THR A 157 -8.02 1.88 7.92
N PRO A 158 -8.57 2.56 8.94
CA PRO A 158 -9.08 3.91 8.78
C PRO A 158 -8.00 4.90 8.35
N PHE A 159 -8.39 5.93 7.62
CA PHE A 159 -7.51 7.01 7.21
C PHE A 159 -8.29 8.34 7.16
N GLY A 160 -8.24 9.09 8.27
CA GLY A 160 -9.05 10.30 8.42
C GLY A 160 -10.56 10.03 8.46
N ARG A 161 -11.35 11.09 8.56
CA ARG A 161 -12.82 11.07 8.53
C ARG A 161 -13.36 11.65 7.24
N GLU A 162 -12.88 11.15 6.11
CA GLU A 162 -13.31 11.60 4.78
C GLU A 162 -13.32 10.45 3.77
N GLY A 163 -13.90 10.70 2.60
CA GLY A 163 -13.95 9.77 1.50
C GLY A 163 -15.05 8.72 1.59
N TYR A 164 -15.17 7.90 0.54
CA TYR A 164 -16.25 6.92 0.39
C TYR A 164 -16.26 5.88 1.51
N PHE A 165 -15.07 5.41 1.92
CA PHE A 165 -14.95 4.42 3.00
C PHE A 165 -15.49 4.95 4.33
N TYR A 166 -15.14 6.19 4.72
CA TYR A 166 -15.68 6.79 5.94
C TYR A 166 -17.21 6.96 5.85
N ARG A 167 -17.72 7.52 4.74
CA ARG A 167 -19.16 7.69 4.55
C ARG A 167 -19.96 6.39 4.59
N SER A 168 -19.35 5.25 4.25
CA SER A 168 -20.00 3.94 4.36
C SER A 168 -20.34 3.54 5.81
N PHE A 169 -19.68 4.14 6.81
CA PHE A 169 -20.00 3.97 8.22
C PHE A 169 -21.14 4.90 8.69
N GLU A 170 -21.51 5.89 7.89
CA GLU A 170 -22.69 6.76 8.12
C GLU A 170 -23.91 6.21 7.39
N ASP A 171 -23.72 5.34 6.39
CA ASP A 171 -24.76 4.76 5.56
C ASP A 171 -25.35 3.49 6.21
N LYS A 172 -26.65 3.55 6.57
CA LYS A 172 -27.39 2.44 7.19
C LYS A 172 -27.57 1.22 6.29
N THR A 173 -27.31 1.34 4.99
CA THR A 173 -27.37 0.20 4.05
C THR A 173 -26.16 -0.73 4.17
N PHE A 174 -25.10 -0.29 4.85
CA PHE A 174 -23.92 -1.11 5.13
C PHE A 174 -24.01 -1.75 6.51
N LYS A 175 -23.75 -3.06 6.58
CA LYS A 175 -23.45 -3.73 7.83
C LYS A 175 -22.00 -3.39 8.22
N GLN A 176 -21.84 -2.84 9.42
CA GLN A 176 -20.58 -2.28 9.89
C GLN A 176 -19.87 -3.22 10.84
N PHE A 177 -18.56 -3.33 10.68
CA PHE A 177 -17.69 -4.08 11.58
C PHE A 177 -16.52 -3.20 12.02
N HIS A 178 -16.19 -3.34 13.30
CA HIS A 178 -14.99 -2.77 13.89
C HIS A 178 -14.17 -3.88 14.52
N VAL A 179 -12.90 -4.01 14.13
CA VAL A 179 -12.02 -5.10 14.57
C VAL A 179 -10.68 -4.51 15.01
N SER A 180 -10.42 -4.47 16.31
CA SER A 180 -9.11 -4.11 16.84
C SER A 180 -8.10 -5.26 16.67
N SER A 181 -6.83 -4.92 16.41
CA SER A 181 -5.74 -5.92 16.43
C SER A 181 -5.54 -6.50 17.82
N GLU A 182 -5.88 -5.75 18.88
CA GLU A 182 -5.82 -6.22 20.28
C GLU A 182 -6.88 -7.31 20.58
N ASP A 183 -7.98 -7.35 19.83
CA ASP A 183 -9.05 -8.34 19.99
C ASP A 183 -8.81 -9.60 19.15
N CYS A 184 -7.78 -9.62 18.30
CA CYS A 184 -7.51 -10.78 17.46
C CYS A 184 -6.92 -11.94 18.27
N PRO A 185 -7.48 -13.16 18.19
CA PRO A 185 -6.96 -14.34 18.91
C PRO A 185 -5.51 -14.70 18.54
N ARG A 186 -5.05 -14.28 17.35
CA ARG A 186 -3.69 -14.52 16.83
C ARG A 186 -2.73 -13.37 17.08
N ARG A 187 -3.09 -12.42 17.95
CA ARG A 187 -2.23 -11.26 18.25
C ARG A 187 -0.92 -11.70 18.90
N ASN A 188 0.10 -10.92 18.65
CA ASN A 188 1.35 -11.00 19.38
C ASN A 188 1.42 -9.83 20.35
N ASP A 189 1.22 -10.11 21.64
CA ASP A 189 1.13 -9.09 22.69
C ASP A 189 2.45 -8.33 22.88
N GLU A 190 3.61 -8.99 22.71
CA GLU A 190 4.93 -8.34 22.79
C GLU A 190 5.12 -7.35 21.65
N PHE A 191 4.77 -7.75 20.42
CA PHE A 191 4.83 -6.90 19.26
C PHE A 191 3.90 -5.68 19.40
N LEU A 192 2.66 -5.87 19.82
CA LEU A 192 1.73 -4.76 20.03
C LEU A 192 2.21 -3.81 21.14
N ALA A 193 2.80 -4.33 22.23
CA ALA A 193 3.38 -3.50 23.27
C ALA A 193 4.60 -2.70 22.78
N GLU A 194 5.40 -3.25 21.88
CA GLU A 194 6.52 -2.54 21.25
C GLU A 194 6.01 -1.43 20.33
N GLU A 195 5.06 -1.71 19.47
CA GLU A 195 4.45 -0.71 18.57
C GLU A 195 3.76 0.41 19.34
N LYS A 196 3.07 0.10 20.43
CA LYS A 196 2.45 1.09 21.32
C LYS A 196 3.46 2.03 21.98
N ARG A 197 4.71 1.58 22.18
CA ARG A 197 5.82 2.43 22.68
C ARG A 197 6.47 3.27 21.57
N ARG A 198 6.49 2.76 20.33
CA ARG A 198 7.11 3.45 19.19
C ARG A 198 6.21 4.51 18.57
N MET A 199 4.90 4.30 18.59
CA MET A 199 3.90 5.17 17.98
C MET A 199 3.32 6.16 18.98
N THR A 200 2.74 7.25 18.46
CA THR A 200 1.86 8.08 19.28
C THR A 200 0.55 7.35 19.56
N LYS A 201 -0.18 7.80 20.57
CA LYS A 201 -1.49 7.23 20.91
C LYS A 201 -2.46 7.26 19.72
N LEU A 202 -2.47 8.36 18.95
CA LEU A 202 -3.34 8.57 17.81
C LEU A 202 -2.98 7.62 16.66
N GLN A 203 -1.69 7.48 16.35
CA GLN A 203 -1.23 6.51 15.35
C GLN A 203 -1.59 5.08 15.72
N TYR A 204 -1.32 4.69 16.98
CA TYR A 204 -1.66 3.36 17.44
C TYR A 204 -3.16 3.09 17.36
N ALA A 205 -3.99 4.08 17.73
CA ALA A 205 -5.43 3.99 17.62
C ALA A 205 -5.89 3.80 16.17
N GLN A 206 -5.32 4.52 15.22
CA GLN A 206 -5.63 4.34 13.80
C GLN A 206 -5.14 3.00 13.27
N GLU A 207 -3.86 2.66 13.46
CA GLU A 207 -3.21 1.53 12.80
C GLU A 207 -3.54 0.18 13.43
N TYR A 208 -3.72 0.12 14.76
CA TYR A 208 -3.96 -1.13 15.48
C TYR A 208 -5.34 -1.25 16.12
N LEU A 209 -5.94 -0.14 16.59
CA LEU A 209 -7.29 -0.21 17.11
C LEU A 209 -8.37 -0.03 16.02
N GLY A 210 -8.01 0.44 14.82
CA GLY A 210 -8.97 0.65 13.74
C GLY A 210 -9.91 1.82 13.98
N GLU A 211 -9.42 2.89 14.65
CA GLU A 211 -10.20 4.08 14.93
C GLU A 211 -10.06 5.14 13.83
N PHE A 212 -11.14 5.86 13.55
CA PHE A 212 -11.08 7.08 12.74
C PHE A 212 -10.57 8.24 13.58
N ILE A 213 -9.44 8.84 13.19
CA ILE A 213 -8.76 9.90 13.93
C ILE A 213 -8.77 11.20 13.12
N ASP A 214 -9.35 12.26 13.68
CA ASP A 214 -9.42 13.58 13.02
C ASP A 214 -8.12 14.37 13.15
N GLU A 215 -7.40 14.18 14.25
CA GLU A 215 -6.19 14.91 14.58
C GLU A 215 -5.00 14.51 13.71
N LEU A 216 -5.03 13.32 13.09
CA LEU A 216 -4.02 12.89 12.11
C LEU A 216 -4.36 13.49 10.75
N ARG A 217 -3.52 14.42 10.29
CA ARG A 217 -3.72 15.14 9.04
C ARG A 217 -2.77 14.64 7.96
N GLN A 218 -3.27 14.62 6.72
CA GLN A 218 -2.45 14.30 5.57
C GLN A 218 -1.39 15.38 5.33
N PHE A 219 -0.11 14.97 5.20
CA PHE A 219 0.99 15.93 5.06
C PHE A 219 1.09 16.50 3.64
N PHE A 220 0.96 15.66 2.61
CA PHE A 220 0.94 16.09 1.21
C PHE A 220 -0.49 16.14 0.69
N PRO A 221 -1.06 17.33 0.41
CA PRO A 221 -2.43 17.42 -0.12
C PRO A 221 -2.62 16.62 -1.40
N THR A 222 -3.70 15.86 -1.47
CA THR A 222 -4.00 14.95 -2.61
C THR A 222 -3.93 15.66 -3.96
N GLU A 223 -4.49 16.88 -4.06
CA GLU A 223 -4.47 17.67 -5.30
C GLU A 223 -3.06 18.14 -5.67
N LEU A 224 -2.20 18.39 -4.68
CA LEU A 224 -0.80 18.73 -4.92
C LEU A 224 -0.03 17.53 -5.47
N ILE A 225 -0.25 16.33 -4.91
CA ILE A 225 0.36 15.09 -5.41
C ILE A 225 -0.05 14.88 -6.87
N LYS A 226 -1.35 14.88 -7.19
CA LYS A 226 -1.88 14.72 -8.56
C LYS A 226 -1.29 15.76 -9.51
N ARG A 227 -1.17 17.01 -9.09
CA ARG A 227 -0.57 18.09 -9.90
C ARG A 227 0.89 17.84 -10.25
N CYS A 228 1.64 17.18 -9.37
CA CYS A 228 3.05 16.84 -9.61
C CYS A 228 3.23 15.57 -10.45
N MET A 229 2.25 14.65 -10.45
CA MET A 229 2.30 13.38 -11.17
C MET A 229 1.99 13.56 -12.66
N LYS A 230 3.03 13.90 -13.43
CA LYS A 230 2.91 14.24 -14.85
C LYS A 230 3.77 13.36 -15.76
N LEU A 231 4.64 12.54 -15.19
CA LEU A 231 5.60 11.80 -15.96
C LEU A 231 5.15 10.33 -16.13
N LYS A 232 5.10 9.87 -17.36
CA LYS A 232 5.26 8.44 -17.66
C LYS A 232 6.73 8.11 -17.50
N ARG A 233 7.10 6.84 -17.19
CA ARG A 233 8.52 6.47 -17.06
C ARG A 233 9.33 7.03 -18.22
N PRO A 234 10.19 8.04 -17.97
CA PRO A 234 10.91 8.69 -19.04
C PRO A 234 12.08 7.81 -19.49
N GLU A 235 12.46 7.91 -20.76
CA GLU A 235 13.68 7.31 -21.24
C GLU A 235 14.90 7.90 -20.52
N ARG A 236 15.90 7.05 -20.30
CA ARG A 236 17.17 7.46 -19.71
C ARG A 236 17.89 8.44 -20.64
N ILE A 237 18.35 9.54 -20.07
CA ILE A 237 19.15 10.54 -20.80
C ILE A 237 20.62 10.31 -20.48
N GLU A 238 21.46 10.12 -21.49
CA GLU A 238 22.91 10.09 -21.31
C GLU A 238 23.42 11.39 -20.70
N LYS A 239 24.38 11.28 -19.77
CA LYS A 239 25.01 12.42 -19.08
C LYS A 239 24.08 13.22 -18.15
N ALA A 240 22.88 12.71 -17.83
CA ALA A 240 22.05 13.31 -16.81
C ALA A 240 22.66 13.14 -15.40
N LYS A 241 22.21 13.97 -14.45
CA LYS A 241 22.64 13.90 -13.04
C LYS A 241 21.61 13.13 -12.27
N TYR A 242 21.79 11.80 -12.23
CA TYR A 242 20.92 10.90 -11.49
C TYR A 242 21.34 10.77 -10.02
N TYR A 243 20.36 10.62 -9.18
CA TYR A 243 20.50 10.32 -7.76
C TYR A 243 19.58 9.16 -7.40
N LEU A 244 20.05 8.30 -6.52
CA LEU A 244 19.29 7.15 -6.00
C LEU A 244 19.02 7.34 -4.52
N GLY A 245 17.78 7.17 -4.10
CA GLY A 245 17.38 7.01 -2.70
C GLY A 245 16.97 5.56 -2.45
N VAL A 246 17.44 4.96 -1.37
CA VAL A 246 17.11 3.58 -1.00
C VAL A 246 16.64 3.51 0.44
N ASP A 247 15.44 3.02 0.64
CA ASP A 247 14.95 2.56 1.94
C ASP A 247 15.05 1.03 1.98
N VAL A 248 15.74 0.50 2.99
CA VAL A 248 16.13 -0.91 3.06
C VAL A 248 15.26 -1.67 4.05
N ALA A 249 14.55 -2.69 3.57
CA ALA A 249 13.88 -3.67 4.40
C ALA A 249 14.57 -5.04 4.36
N ARG A 250 14.36 -5.83 5.40
CA ARG A 250 14.86 -7.21 5.50
C ARG A 250 13.77 -8.20 5.12
N MET A 251 14.08 -9.51 5.12
CA MET A 251 13.21 -10.66 4.82
C MET A 251 11.94 -10.76 5.70
N GLY A 252 11.20 -9.66 5.81
CA GLY A 252 9.92 -9.56 6.50
C GLY A 252 8.78 -9.27 5.53
N THR A 253 7.75 -8.63 6.04
CA THR A 253 6.62 -8.10 5.25
C THR A 253 6.92 -6.73 4.65
N ASP A 254 8.01 -6.07 5.09
CA ASP A 254 8.38 -4.75 4.66
C ASP A 254 9.12 -4.77 3.31
N GLU A 255 9.13 -3.63 2.64
CA GLU A 255 9.57 -3.46 1.27
C GLU A 255 10.84 -2.61 1.23
N SER A 256 11.82 -3.03 0.41
CA SER A 256 12.90 -2.12 0.02
C SER A 256 12.48 -1.32 -1.20
N THR A 257 12.64 -0.01 -1.14
CA THR A 257 12.31 0.91 -2.23
C THR A 257 13.55 1.57 -2.79
N PHE A 258 13.52 1.83 -4.10
CA PHE A 258 14.60 2.47 -4.86
C PHE A 258 13.98 3.59 -5.69
N GLU A 259 14.28 4.83 -5.32
CA GLU A 259 13.75 6.02 -5.96
C GLU A 259 14.83 6.72 -6.77
N ILE A 260 14.64 6.82 -8.08
CA ILE A 260 15.62 7.46 -8.98
C ILE A 260 15.09 8.81 -9.43
N ILE A 261 15.90 9.85 -9.22
CA ILE A 261 15.60 11.20 -9.67
C ILE A 261 16.68 11.72 -10.62
N ASP A 262 16.26 12.51 -11.60
CA ASP A 262 17.11 13.32 -12.44
C ASP A 262 17.06 14.79 -11.99
N ALA A 263 18.17 15.30 -11.52
CA ALA A 263 18.36 16.69 -11.11
C ALA A 263 19.37 17.43 -12.01
N THR A 264 19.40 17.11 -13.30
CA THR A 264 20.29 17.75 -14.29
C THR A 264 20.00 19.23 -14.42
N ILE A 265 18.73 19.61 -14.45
CA ILE A 265 18.30 20.99 -14.58
C ILE A 265 17.86 21.49 -13.22
N PRO A 266 18.53 22.50 -12.63
CA PRO A 266 18.12 23.11 -11.39
C PRO A 266 16.64 23.54 -11.42
N LYS A 267 15.91 23.30 -10.35
CA LYS A 267 14.46 23.60 -10.21
C LYS A 267 13.55 22.87 -11.20
N ARG A 268 14.04 21.81 -11.86
CA ARG A 268 13.25 20.90 -12.70
C ARG A 268 13.63 19.46 -12.42
N ILE A 269 13.41 19.04 -11.18
CA ILE A 269 13.69 17.67 -10.73
C ILE A 269 12.62 16.74 -11.32
N ARG A 270 13.05 15.61 -11.88
CA ARG A 270 12.17 14.59 -12.44
C ARG A 270 12.35 13.28 -11.71
N HIS A 271 11.27 12.71 -11.29
CA HIS A 271 11.23 11.33 -10.80
C HIS A 271 11.27 10.39 -12.01
N VAL A 272 12.26 9.53 -12.08
CA VAL A 272 12.55 8.72 -13.28
C VAL A 272 12.08 7.30 -13.10
N GLU A 273 12.28 6.71 -11.95
CA GLU A 273 11.93 5.32 -11.67
C GLU A 273 11.62 5.12 -10.19
N ASN A 274 10.65 4.26 -9.93
CA ASN A 274 10.32 3.71 -8.63
C ASN A 274 10.37 2.18 -8.71
N LEU A 275 11.27 1.55 -7.95
CA LEU A 275 11.38 0.11 -7.89
C LEU A 275 11.14 -0.36 -6.46
N ILE A 276 10.34 -1.42 -6.31
CA ILE A 276 10.02 -2.01 -5.02
C ILE A 276 10.40 -3.49 -5.04
N THR A 277 11.09 -3.94 -3.99
CA THR A 277 11.40 -5.35 -3.79
C THR A 277 10.90 -5.81 -2.43
N THR A 278 10.42 -7.05 -2.37
CA THR A 278 9.88 -7.66 -1.16
C THR A 278 10.61 -8.95 -0.84
N LYS A 279 10.76 -9.28 0.43
CA LYS A 279 11.36 -10.53 0.91
C LYS A 279 12.75 -10.80 0.32
N THR A 280 13.54 -9.76 0.15
CA THR A 280 14.88 -9.86 -0.45
C THR A 280 15.96 -9.93 0.64
N LEU A 281 17.03 -10.66 0.34
CA LEU A 281 18.25 -10.65 1.15
C LEU A 281 18.96 -9.31 0.99
N LEU A 282 19.65 -8.83 2.04
CA LEU A 282 20.45 -7.60 1.97
C LEU A 282 21.51 -7.67 0.87
N THR A 283 22.10 -8.84 0.63
CA THR A 283 23.05 -9.08 -0.47
C THR A 283 22.41 -8.93 -1.86
N ALA A 284 21.13 -9.26 -2.01
CA ALA A 284 20.39 -9.03 -3.25
C ALA A 284 20.09 -7.53 -3.44
N THR A 285 19.75 -6.82 -2.37
CA THR A 285 19.57 -5.37 -2.38
C THR A 285 20.87 -4.66 -2.78
N THR A 286 22.03 -5.06 -2.20
CA THR A 286 23.34 -4.56 -2.60
C THR A 286 23.63 -4.77 -4.09
N ARG A 287 23.40 -6.00 -4.61
CA ARG A 287 23.56 -6.30 -6.04
C ARG A 287 22.67 -5.42 -6.92
N LYS A 288 21.41 -5.22 -6.50
CA LYS A 288 20.48 -4.37 -7.25
C LYS A 288 20.96 -2.91 -7.33
N ILE A 289 21.52 -2.37 -6.25
CA ILE A 289 22.12 -1.03 -6.24
C ILE A 289 23.30 -0.94 -7.23
N VAL A 290 24.17 -1.95 -7.26
CA VAL A 290 25.30 -1.98 -8.20
C VAL A 290 24.83 -2.10 -9.66
N GLU A 291 23.79 -2.89 -9.93
CA GLU A 291 23.18 -2.97 -11.27
C GLU A 291 22.65 -1.60 -11.72
N LEU A 292 21.90 -0.93 -10.84
CA LEU A 292 21.36 0.41 -11.11
C LEU A 292 22.48 1.46 -11.26
N GLU A 293 23.55 1.35 -10.48
CA GLU A 293 24.71 2.22 -10.62
C GLU A 293 25.36 2.09 -12.01
N ARG A 294 25.53 0.88 -12.51
CA ARG A 294 26.07 0.62 -13.87
C ARG A 294 25.16 1.15 -14.96
N GLU A 295 23.85 1.14 -14.71
CA GLU A 295 22.87 1.64 -15.65
C GLU A 295 22.81 3.17 -15.66
N TYR A 296 22.69 3.82 -14.49
CA TYR A 296 22.39 5.24 -14.36
C TYR A 296 23.62 6.13 -14.11
N ASN A 297 24.72 5.57 -13.62
CA ASN A 297 25.93 6.28 -13.20
C ASN A 297 25.61 7.45 -12.25
N PHE A 298 25.09 7.12 -11.07
CA PHE A 298 24.60 8.09 -10.10
C PHE A 298 25.66 9.09 -9.64
N LYS A 299 25.23 10.30 -9.33
CA LYS A 299 26.06 11.29 -8.65
C LYS A 299 26.25 10.94 -7.19
N GLN A 300 25.16 10.54 -6.52
CA GLN A 300 25.15 10.04 -5.16
C GLN A 300 24.06 8.98 -5.00
N ILE A 301 24.27 8.07 -4.05
CA ILE A 301 23.37 7.00 -3.64
C ILE A 301 23.11 7.19 -2.16
N PHE A 302 21.90 7.53 -1.79
CA PHE A 302 21.47 7.78 -0.43
C PHE A 302 20.82 6.53 0.14
N ILE A 303 21.28 6.05 1.26
CA ILE A 303 20.76 4.83 1.91
C ILE A 303 20.33 5.19 3.33
N ASP A 304 19.07 4.86 3.67
CA ASP A 304 18.65 4.93 5.07
C ASP A 304 19.40 3.85 5.85
N ASP A 305 20.36 4.26 6.68
CA ASP A 305 21.20 3.39 7.50
C ASP A 305 20.54 3.04 8.85
N GLY A 306 19.32 3.46 9.07
CA GLY A 306 18.51 3.11 10.23
C GLY A 306 18.27 1.60 10.30
N GLY A 307 18.70 0.96 11.41
CA GLY A 307 18.44 -0.46 11.63
C GLY A 307 19.19 -1.41 10.68
N VAL A 308 18.50 -1.94 9.67
CA VAL A 308 19.06 -2.96 8.74
C VAL A 308 19.83 -2.37 7.57
N GLY A 309 19.74 -1.07 7.34
CA GLY A 309 20.39 -0.40 6.20
C GLY A 309 21.91 -0.45 6.23
N SER A 310 22.53 -0.50 7.42
CA SER A 310 23.97 -0.67 7.58
C SER A 310 24.48 -1.95 6.89
N GLY A 311 23.70 -3.03 6.90
CA GLY A 311 24.06 -4.29 6.23
C GLY A 311 24.09 -4.21 4.69
N VAL A 312 23.56 -3.12 4.10
CA VAL A 312 23.68 -2.80 2.67
C VAL A 312 24.74 -1.74 2.44
N PHE A 313 24.82 -0.77 3.34
CA PHE A 313 25.75 0.35 3.23
C PHE A 313 27.22 -0.10 3.27
N ASP A 314 27.60 -0.92 4.27
CA ASP A 314 28.98 -1.36 4.46
C ASP A 314 29.57 -2.09 3.23
N PRO A 315 28.88 -3.10 2.64
CA PRO A 315 29.39 -3.74 1.42
C PRO A 315 29.57 -2.79 0.24
N LEU A 316 28.74 -1.73 0.12
CA LEU A 316 28.84 -0.77 -0.98
C LEU A 316 30.06 0.15 -0.85
N LEU A 317 30.63 0.32 0.36
CA LEU A 317 31.90 1.02 0.58
C LEU A 317 33.11 0.21 0.08
N GLU A 318 32.98 -1.10 -0.02
CA GLU A 318 34.06 -1.98 -0.51
C GLU A 318 34.06 -2.10 -2.05
N ILE A 319 32.97 -1.73 -2.72
CA ILE A 319 32.82 -1.83 -4.17
C ILE A 319 33.28 -0.54 -4.86
N ASP A 320 34.22 -0.65 -5.82
CA ASP A 320 34.85 0.48 -6.48
C ASP A 320 33.85 1.43 -7.16
N GLU A 321 32.82 0.88 -7.78
CA GLU A 321 31.79 1.66 -8.50
C GLU A 321 30.94 2.54 -7.56
N THR A 322 30.72 2.10 -6.31
CA THR A 322 29.80 2.75 -5.38
C THR A 322 30.45 3.47 -4.22
N ARG A 323 31.64 3.06 -3.77
CA ARG A 323 32.30 3.54 -2.54
C ARG A 323 32.41 5.05 -2.39
N ARG A 324 32.57 5.79 -3.50
CA ARG A 324 32.67 7.27 -3.51
C ARG A 324 31.34 7.98 -3.66
N LYS A 325 30.25 7.23 -3.85
CA LYS A 325 28.93 7.75 -4.18
C LYS A 325 27.90 7.50 -3.09
N VAL A 326 28.12 6.47 -2.26
CA VAL A 326 27.18 6.13 -1.18
C VAL A 326 27.27 7.11 -0.03
N VAL A 327 26.11 7.50 0.47
CA VAL A 327 25.91 8.41 1.58
C VAL A 327 24.87 7.81 2.52
N ALA A 328 25.24 7.58 3.77
CA ALA A 328 24.31 7.15 4.80
C ALA A 328 23.41 8.30 5.23
N ILE A 329 22.11 8.05 5.32
CA ILE A 329 21.11 8.98 5.86
C ILE A 329 20.46 8.33 7.07
N ASN A 330 20.59 8.96 8.22
CA ASN A 330 19.87 8.54 9.43
C ASN A 330 18.67 9.44 9.66
N ASN A 331 17.50 8.97 9.32
CA ASN A 331 16.24 9.69 9.45
C ASN A 331 15.91 10.07 10.91
N ALA A 332 16.45 9.36 11.90
CA ALA A 332 16.32 9.65 13.32
C ALA A 332 17.35 10.66 13.83
N ALA A 333 18.36 11.02 13.03
CA ALA A 333 19.35 12.01 13.40
C ALA A 333 18.73 13.42 13.47
N ARG A 334 19.32 14.29 14.30
CA ARG A 334 18.94 15.70 14.31
C ARG A 334 19.58 16.40 13.12
N ALA A 335 18.76 17.17 12.41
CA ALA A 335 19.25 18.02 11.31
C ALA A 335 20.32 18.99 11.81
N LEU A 336 21.33 19.24 10.97
CA LEU A 336 22.36 20.24 11.20
C LEU A 336 21.94 21.57 10.54
N ASP A 337 22.23 22.71 11.17
CA ASP A 337 22.12 24.00 10.53
C ASP A 337 23.39 24.32 9.69
N LYS A 338 23.40 25.51 9.06
CA LYS A 338 24.54 25.96 8.25
C LYS A 338 25.86 26.08 9.05
N ASP A 339 25.76 26.21 10.36
CA ASP A 339 26.89 26.34 11.30
C ASP A 339 27.21 25.01 12.00
N GLU A 340 26.75 23.87 11.45
CA GLU A 340 26.90 22.51 11.99
C GLU A 340 26.31 22.32 13.42
N LYS A 341 25.49 23.24 13.88
CA LYS A 341 24.78 23.12 15.16
C LYS A 341 23.54 22.23 14.98
N ARG A 342 23.36 21.29 15.92
CA ARG A 342 22.19 20.41 15.92
C ARG A 342 20.89 21.20 16.10
N LYS A 343 20.01 21.14 15.11
CA LYS A 343 18.66 21.68 15.20
C LYS A 343 17.82 20.86 16.20
N LYS A 344 16.74 21.45 16.70
CA LYS A 344 15.75 20.71 17.49
C LYS A 344 14.93 19.72 16.66
N LYS A 345 14.85 19.92 15.34
CA LYS A 345 14.08 19.09 14.40
C LYS A 345 14.87 17.86 13.92
N LEU A 346 14.14 16.78 13.67
CA LEU A 346 14.70 15.57 13.04
C LEU A 346 15.01 15.83 11.58
N LEU A 347 16.02 15.14 11.04
CA LEU A 347 16.37 15.19 9.60
C LEU A 347 15.17 14.80 8.73
N LYS A 348 14.40 13.79 9.15
CA LYS A 348 13.18 13.35 8.48
C LYS A 348 12.20 14.51 8.24
N GLU A 349 11.94 15.34 9.25
CA GLU A 349 11.01 16.47 9.13
C GLU A 349 11.51 17.52 8.14
N ASP A 350 12.81 17.81 8.12
CA ASP A 350 13.41 18.75 7.16
C ASP A 350 13.32 18.20 5.72
N LEU A 351 13.54 16.90 5.51
CA LEU A 351 13.43 16.24 4.20
C LEU A 351 11.98 16.30 3.66
N TYR A 352 10.99 15.95 4.48
CA TYR A 352 9.58 16.03 4.08
C TYR A 352 9.12 17.46 3.78
N ASN A 353 9.51 18.43 4.62
CA ASN A 353 9.20 19.85 4.37
C ASN A 353 9.87 20.36 3.09
N ASN A 354 11.10 19.91 2.79
CA ASN A 354 11.78 20.26 1.54
C ASN A 354 11.07 19.68 0.33
N LEU A 355 10.64 18.40 0.42
CA LEU A 355 9.86 17.75 -0.64
C LEU A 355 8.55 18.49 -0.90
N LEU A 356 7.79 18.82 0.15
CA LEU A 356 6.56 19.60 0.03
C LEU A 356 6.80 20.95 -0.67
N ARG A 357 7.85 21.66 -0.27
CA ARG A 357 8.22 22.95 -0.88
C ARG A 357 8.56 22.82 -2.37
N LEU A 358 9.29 21.76 -2.78
CA LEU A 358 9.60 21.51 -4.19
C LEU A 358 8.33 21.23 -5.00
N MET A 359 7.39 20.48 -4.44
CA MET A 359 6.10 20.20 -5.04
C MET A 359 5.24 21.47 -5.19
N GLU A 360 5.14 22.28 -4.16
CA GLU A 360 4.39 23.56 -4.18
C GLU A 360 4.92 24.54 -5.23
N ARG A 361 6.24 24.62 -5.37
CA ARG A 361 6.91 25.48 -6.35
C ARG A 361 6.84 24.95 -7.78
N GLY A 362 6.37 23.72 -7.98
CA GLY A 362 6.37 23.06 -9.28
C GLY A 362 7.79 22.74 -9.80
N GLU A 363 8.75 22.64 -8.89
CA GLU A 363 10.16 22.31 -9.18
C GLU A 363 10.38 20.77 -9.27
N LEU A 364 9.36 19.96 -8.90
CA LEU A 364 9.37 18.50 -8.95
C LEU A 364 8.24 17.99 -9.84
N SER A 365 8.58 17.06 -10.73
CA SER A 365 7.62 16.26 -11.48
C SER A 365 7.76 14.80 -11.08
N LEU A 366 6.67 14.19 -10.65
CA LEU A 366 6.61 12.79 -10.19
C LEU A 366 6.14 11.88 -11.32
N LEU A 367 6.49 10.61 -11.21
CA LEU A 367 5.90 9.55 -12.03
C LEU A 367 4.39 9.46 -11.75
N ASP A 368 3.62 9.24 -12.79
CA ASP A 368 2.22 8.85 -12.71
C ASP A 368 2.14 7.35 -12.34
N ASP A 369 2.43 7.07 -11.08
CA ASP A 369 2.56 5.74 -10.52
C ASP A 369 1.73 5.62 -9.24
N ALA A 370 0.92 4.56 -9.16
CA ALA A 370 -0.01 4.37 -8.05
C ALA A 370 0.70 4.11 -6.70
N GLU A 371 1.86 3.44 -6.70
CA GLU A 371 2.65 3.20 -5.48
C GLU A 371 3.21 4.52 -4.95
N VAL A 372 3.76 5.38 -5.83
CA VAL A 372 4.25 6.71 -5.47
C VAL A 372 3.13 7.57 -4.90
N PHE A 373 1.94 7.54 -5.54
CA PHE A 373 0.77 8.25 -5.04
C PHE A 373 0.38 7.79 -3.64
N GLN A 374 0.25 6.49 -3.42
CA GLN A 374 -0.15 5.94 -2.12
C GLN A 374 0.90 6.19 -1.04
N SER A 375 2.17 6.08 -1.38
CA SER A 375 3.26 6.39 -0.46
C SER A 375 3.17 7.83 0.04
N LEU A 376 3.06 8.81 -0.86
CA LEU A 376 2.93 10.22 -0.49
C LEU A 376 1.62 10.52 0.25
N LYS A 377 0.50 9.95 -0.20
CA LYS A 377 -0.80 10.13 0.45
C LYS A 377 -0.82 9.58 1.87
N SER A 378 -0.09 8.50 2.15
CA SER A 378 -0.04 7.88 3.47
C SER A 378 0.73 8.68 4.51
N VAL A 379 1.49 9.70 4.10
CA VAL A 379 2.24 10.54 5.04
C VAL A 379 1.29 11.45 5.81
N GLN A 380 1.31 11.31 7.13
CA GLN A 380 0.48 12.08 8.06
C GLN A 380 1.33 12.90 9.01
N TYR A 381 0.73 13.88 9.64
CA TYR A 381 1.34 14.65 10.70
C TYR A 381 0.36 14.94 11.84
N GLU A 382 0.91 15.20 12.99
CA GLU A 382 0.18 15.76 14.15
C GLU A 382 0.95 16.93 14.72
N TYR A 383 0.25 17.80 15.45
CA TYR A 383 0.89 18.82 16.24
C TYR A 383 1.27 18.23 17.60
N THR A 384 2.50 18.49 18.04
CA THR A 384 2.95 18.18 19.40
C THR A 384 2.49 19.28 20.36
N ASP A 385 2.50 18.99 21.66
CA ASP A 385 2.12 19.97 22.71
C ASP A 385 2.98 21.26 22.65
N ASP A 386 4.20 21.17 22.14
CA ASP A 386 5.11 22.30 21.94
C ASP A 386 4.83 23.07 20.62
N GLY A 387 3.76 22.78 19.91
CA GLY A 387 3.39 23.38 18.62
C GLY A 387 4.28 23.00 17.43
N ASN A 388 5.15 22.02 17.59
CA ASN A 388 5.92 21.44 16.48
C ASN A 388 5.07 20.41 15.72
N ILE A 389 5.48 20.13 14.48
CA ILE A 389 4.86 19.09 13.66
C ILE A 389 5.70 17.82 13.78
N LYS A 390 5.07 16.71 14.10
CA LYS A 390 5.68 15.38 14.03
C LYS A 390 5.12 14.65 12.83
N ILE A 391 6.00 14.26 11.91
CA ILE A 391 5.62 13.63 10.62
C ILE A 391 5.78 12.12 10.71
N PHE A 392 4.76 11.42 10.22
CA PHE A 392 4.69 9.97 10.13
C PHE A 392 4.59 9.58 8.64
N GLY A 393 5.44 8.68 8.19
CA GLY A 393 5.38 7.99 6.91
C GLY A 393 5.53 6.51 7.15
N LYS A 394 4.96 5.72 6.25
CA LYS A 394 5.26 4.28 6.23
C LYS A 394 6.73 4.06 6.01
#